data_7c57e0d8f05c546442a3e9affdfa79e2
#
_entry.id   7c57e0d8f05c546442a3e9affdfa79e2
#
_cell.length_a   1.000
_cell.length_b   1.000
_cell.length_c   1.000
_cell.angle_alpha   90.00
_cell.angle_beta   90.00
_cell.angle_gamma   90.00
#
_symmetry.space_group_name_H-M   'P 1'
#
loop_
_entity.id
_entity.type
_entity.pdbx_description
1 polymer ?
#
loop_
_entity_poly.entity_id
_entity_poly.type
_entity_poly.pdbx_seq_one_letter_code
_entity_poly.pdbx_strand_id
1 'polypeptide(L)'
;MNSLKLLLSILVAATAWGGLRADSGTNDSTAIAGDFTYAQASGATATLHALTAPRVLVYFYDPTCEDCEALTRRLASSEPINRLIDEGRLQVLAIYPDNDSAQWAAHAPYVPPRWINGYDRDLTVMPADGFLFRSLPALYVLDESKRLLLTEATADEVERVLTLFAN
;
A
#
# COMPACT_ATOMS: atom_id res chain seq x y z
N MET A 1 -18.08 30.47 76.85
CA MET A 1 -19.05 30.96 75.85
C MET A 1 -18.24 31.39 74.67
N ASN A 2 -18.65 30.98 73.51
CA ASN A 2 -18.22 31.26 72.15
C ASN A 2 -17.11 30.34 71.56
N SER A 3 -17.63 29.32 70.90
CA SER A 3 -16.89 28.45 70.02
C SER A 3 -16.55 29.20 68.73
N LEU A 4 -15.28 29.22 68.38
CA LEU A 4 -14.81 29.67 67.04
C LEU A 4 -14.44 28.42 66.21
N LYS A 5 -15.31 28.04 65.30
CA LYS A 5 -15.07 26.96 64.38
C LYS A 5 -14.11 27.42 63.28
N LEU A 6 -12.89 26.89 63.30
CA LEU A 6 -11.93 27.06 62.24
C LEU A 6 -12.25 26.07 61.12
N LEU A 7 -12.76 26.58 60.00
CA LEU A 7 -12.95 25.77 58.78
C LEU A 7 -11.63 25.72 58.04
N LEU A 8 -11.02 24.54 58.07
CA LEU A 8 -9.81 24.24 57.28
C LEU A 8 -10.24 23.87 55.85
N SER A 9 -10.07 24.80 54.92
CA SER A 9 -10.27 24.52 53.49
C SER A 9 -9.09 23.74 52.95
N ILE A 10 -9.29 22.48 52.65
CA ILE A 10 -8.30 21.65 51.96
C ILE A 10 -8.40 21.93 50.48
N LEU A 11 -7.39 22.61 49.93
CA LEU A 11 -7.23 22.83 48.49
C LEU A 11 -6.65 21.55 47.88
N VAL A 12 -7.47 20.77 47.18
CA VAL A 12 -7.01 19.64 46.42
C VAL A 12 -6.48 20.15 45.08
N ALA A 13 -5.16 20.22 44.97
CA ALA A 13 -4.52 20.48 43.68
C ALA A 13 -4.62 19.23 42.81
N ALA A 14 -5.50 19.25 41.80
CA ALA A 14 -5.56 18.27 40.77
C ALA A 14 -4.35 18.43 39.84
N THR A 15 -3.31 17.62 40.02
CA THR A 15 -2.22 17.48 39.06
C THR A 15 -2.76 16.74 37.84
N ALA A 16 -3.02 17.47 36.76
CA ALA A 16 -3.30 16.91 35.46
C ALA A 16 -2.04 16.20 34.96
N TRP A 17 -2.02 14.88 35.08
CA TRP A 17 -1.07 14.03 34.35
C TRP A 17 -1.48 14.11 32.87
N GLY A 18 -0.70 14.89 32.11
CA GLY A 18 -0.71 14.82 30.67
C GLY A 18 -0.24 13.45 30.24
N GLY A 19 -1.20 12.57 29.95
CA GLY A 19 -0.93 11.31 29.29
C GLY A 19 -0.34 11.62 27.92
N LEU A 20 0.93 11.29 27.73
CA LEU A 20 1.52 11.11 26.42
C LEU A 20 0.69 10.02 25.74
N ARG A 21 -0.24 10.44 24.86
CA ARG A 21 -0.80 9.53 23.86
C ARG A 21 0.37 9.12 22.98
N ALA A 22 0.83 7.88 23.17
CA ALA A 22 1.53 7.18 22.10
C ALA A 22 0.55 7.16 20.95
N ASP A 23 0.87 7.90 19.90
CA ASP A 23 0.21 7.79 18.60
C ASP A 23 0.58 6.41 18.06
N SER A 24 -0.20 5.42 18.46
CA SER A 24 -0.18 4.11 17.82
C SER A 24 -0.65 4.39 16.40
N GLY A 25 0.29 4.34 15.45
CA GLY A 25 -0.02 4.43 14.04
C GLY A 25 -1.11 3.38 13.72
N THR A 26 -2.34 3.78 13.87
CA THR A 26 -3.47 3.02 13.35
C THR A 26 -3.29 3.06 11.86
N ASN A 27 -2.94 1.91 11.25
CA ASN A 27 -3.19 1.68 9.84
C ASN A 27 -4.68 1.98 9.66
N ASP A 28 -4.99 3.20 9.19
CA ASP A 28 -6.36 3.57 8.86
C ASP A 28 -6.72 2.84 7.56
N SER A 29 -7.14 1.58 7.74
CA SER A 29 -7.61 0.70 6.66
C SER A 29 -8.87 1.22 5.97
N THR A 30 -9.24 2.48 6.20
CA THR A 30 -10.38 3.16 5.58
C THR A 30 -9.96 4.16 4.52
N ALA A 31 -8.68 4.50 4.41
CA ALA A 31 -8.19 5.46 3.44
C ALA A 31 -8.35 4.92 2.00
N ILE A 32 -8.90 5.76 1.12
CA ILE A 32 -8.95 5.48 -0.31
C ILE A 32 -7.65 5.97 -0.92
N ALA A 33 -6.99 5.10 -1.69
CA ALA A 33 -5.77 5.46 -2.41
C ALA A 33 -6.06 6.52 -3.48
N GLY A 34 -5.18 7.51 -3.60
CA GLY A 34 -5.22 8.48 -4.69
C GLY A 34 -5.02 7.79 -6.04
N ASP A 35 -5.60 8.36 -7.09
CA ASP A 35 -5.40 7.86 -8.44
C ASP A 35 -4.04 8.35 -8.98
N PHE A 36 -3.40 7.52 -9.79
CA PHE A 36 -2.21 7.88 -10.54
C PHE A 36 -2.27 7.30 -11.96
N THR A 37 -1.52 7.90 -12.87
CA THR A 37 -1.41 7.43 -14.25
C THR A 37 -0.15 6.61 -14.44
N TYR A 38 -0.20 5.65 -15.37
CA TYR A 38 0.98 4.90 -15.80
C TYR A 38 0.95 4.63 -17.30
N ALA A 39 2.14 4.60 -17.90
CA ALA A 39 2.31 4.26 -19.30
C ALA A 39 2.67 2.77 -19.44
N GLN A 40 2.16 2.13 -20.50
CA GLN A 40 2.39 0.72 -20.82
C GLN A 40 3.26 0.58 -22.07
N ALA A 41 3.73 -0.64 -22.35
CA ALA A 41 4.56 -0.95 -23.52
C ALA A 41 3.90 -0.62 -24.86
N SER A 42 2.58 -0.65 -24.94
CA SER A 42 1.82 -0.22 -26.12
C SER A 42 1.85 1.30 -26.37
N GLY A 43 2.39 2.08 -25.42
CA GLY A 43 2.30 3.54 -25.40
C GLY A 43 0.97 4.07 -24.82
N ALA A 44 0.02 3.19 -24.50
CA ALA A 44 -1.23 3.58 -23.87
C ALA A 44 -0.98 4.05 -22.42
N THR A 45 -1.78 5.00 -21.98
CA THR A 45 -1.84 5.46 -20.59
C THR A 45 -3.11 4.92 -19.94
N ALA A 46 -2.99 4.45 -18.72
CA ALA A 46 -4.11 4.00 -17.89
C ALA A 46 -3.98 4.57 -16.46
N THR A 47 -4.99 4.39 -15.62
CA THR A 47 -4.97 4.83 -14.23
C THR A 47 -5.22 3.67 -13.28
N LEU A 48 -4.80 3.83 -12.02
CA LEU A 48 -5.07 2.85 -10.97
C LEU A 48 -6.58 2.64 -10.79
N HIS A 49 -7.36 3.72 -10.79
CA HIS A 49 -8.81 3.64 -10.55
C HIS A 49 -9.58 3.02 -11.70
N ALA A 50 -8.98 2.90 -12.90
CA ALA A 50 -9.58 2.17 -14.02
C ALA A 50 -9.56 0.64 -13.84
N LEU A 51 -8.82 0.11 -12.88
CA LEU A 51 -8.79 -1.33 -12.59
C LEU A 51 -10.09 -1.77 -11.91
N THR A 52 -10.67 -2.87 -12.38
CA THR A 52 -12.03 -3.29 -12.00
C THR A 52 -12.10 -4.58 -11.19
N ALA A 53 -10.97 -5.27 -10.98
CA ALA A 53 -10.98 -6.48 -10.15
C ALA A 53 -11.37 -6.16 -8.69
N PRO A 54 -12.03 -7.11 -8.00
CA PRO A 54 -12.38 -6.97 -6.57
C PRO A 54 -11.19 -6.67 -5.67
N ARG A 55 -9.98 -7.06 -6.10
CA ARG A 55 -8.72 -6.75 -5.40
C ARG A 55 -7.67 -6.29 -6.39
N VAL A 56 -6.82 -5.35 -5.95
CA VAL A 56 -5.65 -4.92 -6.69
C VAL A 56 -4.43 -5.06 -5.79
N LEU A 57 -3.41 -5.78 -6.27
CA LEU A 57 -2.09 -5.78 -5.68
C LEU A 57 -1.23 -4.78 -6.47
N VAL A 58 -0.89 -3.65 -5.84
CA VAL A 58 0.05 -2.69 -6.41
C VAL A 58 1.45 -3.04 -5.92
N TYR A 59 2.34 -3.23 -6.86
CA TYR A 59 3.73 -3.58 -6.64
C TYR A 59 4.62 -2.52 -7.28
N PHE A 60 5.23 -1.67 -6.45
CA PHE A 60 6.24 -0.74 -6.90
C PHE A 60 7.61 -1.42 -6.87
N TYR A 61 8.36 -1.31 -7.97
CA TYR A 61 9.63 -1.98 -8.13
C TYR A 61 10.64 -1.10 -8.90
N ASP A 62 11.92 -1.37 -8.69
CA ASP A 62 12.98 -0.85 -9.55
C ASP A 62 13.48 -1.99 -10.44
N PRO A 63 13.58 -1.78 -11.77
CA PRO A 63 14.06 -2.79 -12.71
C PRO A 63 15.47 -3.31 -12.44
N THR A 64 16.31 -2.56 -11.75
CA THR A 64 17.70 -2.93 -11.47
C THR A 64 17.92 -3.49 -10.06
N CYS A 65 16.84 -3.61 -9.27
CA CYS A 65 16.90 -4.04 -7.88
C CYS A 65 16.80 -5.57 -7.77
N GLU A 66 17.82 -6.21 -7.20
CA GLU A 66 17.85 -7.67 -7.00
C GLU A 66 16.73 -8.17 -6.06
N ASP A 67 16.42 -7.42 -5.00
CA ASP A 67 15.33 -7.74 -4.09
C ASP A 67 13.96 -7.67 -4.79
N CYS A 68 13.80 -6.73 -5.72
CA CYS A 68 12.60 -6.62 -6.54
C CYS A 68 12.46 -7.82 -7.47
N GLU A 69 13.56 -8.28 -8.09
CA GLU A 69 13.55 -9.49 -8.93
C GLU A 69 13.19 -10.75 -8.10
N ALA A 70 13.81 -10.89 -6.92
CA ALA A 70 13.51 -12.00 -6.01
C ALA A 70 12.02 -12.00 -5.59
N LEU A 71 11.49 -10.82 -5.24
CA LEU A 71 10.09 -10.66 -4.87
C LEU A 71 9.14 -10.94 -6.06
N THR A 72 9.48 -10.49 -7.26
CA THR A 72 8.72 -10.80 -8.48
C THR A 72 8.58 -12.30 -8.68
N ARG A 73 9.70 -13.05 -8.58
CA ARG A 73 9.69 -14.53 -8.68
C ARG A 73 8.81 -15.17 -7.61
N ARG A 74 8.91 -14.70 -6.36
CA ARG A 74 8.10 -15.20 -5.24
C ARG A 74 6.61 -15.00 -5.49
N LEU A 75 6.18 -13.78 -5.78
CA LEU A 75 4.78 -13.45 -6.02
C LEU A 75 4.23 -14.18 -7.26
N ALA A 76 5.03 -14.32 -8.32
CA ALA A 76 4.66 -15.05 -9.53
C ALA A 76 4.43 -16.56 -9.30
N SER A 77 5.10 -17.13 -8.29
CA SER A 77 4.93 -18.55 -7.91
C SER A 77 3.86 -18.77 -6.84
N SER A 78 3.28 -17.70 -6.29
CA SER A 78 2.30 -17.78 -5.20
C SER A 78 0.97 -18.36 -5.71
N GLU A 79 0.57 -19.49 -5.14
CA GLU A 79 -0.68 -20.19 -5.52
C GLU A 79 -1.92 -19.32 -5.26
N PRO A 80 -2.12 -18.68 -4.09
CA PRO A 80 -3.31 -17.85 -3.88
C PRO A 80 -3.39 -16.65 -4.83
N ILE A 81 -2.26 -16.03 -5.18
CA ILE A 81 -2.21 -14.94 -6.16
C ILE A 81 -2.65 -15.45 -7.53
N ASN A 82 -2.06 -16.54 -7.99
CA ASN A 82 -2.37 -17.09 -9.31
C ASN A 82 -3.82 -17.53 -9.44
N ARG A 83 -4.37 -18.18 -8.42
CA ARG A 83 -5.78 -18.59 -8.39
C ARG A 83 -6.71 -17.39 -8.50
N LEU A 84 -6.49 -16.34 -7.70
CA LEU A 84 -7.31 -15.13 -7.74
C LEU A 84 -7.21 -14.39 -9.10
N ILE A 85 -6.05 -14.42 -9.75
CA ILE A 85 -5.89 -13.88 -11.11
C ILE A 85 -6.70 -14.72 -12.11
N ASP A 86 -6.64 -16.07 -12.03
CA ASP A 86 -7.39 -16.98 -12.90
C ASP A 86 -8.90 -16.80 -12.78
N GLU A 87 -9.36 -16.50 -11.56
CA GLU A 87 -10.76 -16.22 -11.25
C GLU A 87 -11.21 -14.80 -11.61
N GLY A 88 -10.30 -13.93 -12.09
CA GLY A 88 -10.59 -12.52 -12.35
C GLY A 88 -10.85 -11.68 -11.09
N ARG A 89 -10.46 -12.17 -9.92
CA ARG A 89 -10.70 -11.55 -8.60
C ARG A 89 -9.52 -10.72 -8.12
N LEU A 90 -8.36 -10.81 -8.79
CA LEU A 90 -7.17 -10.03 -8.51
C LEU A 90 -6.56 -9.51 -9.81
N GLN A 91 -6.21 -8.25 -9.84
CA GLN A 91 -5.28 -7.65 -10.79
C GLN A 91 -3.98 -7.29 -10.07
N VAL A 92 -2.85 -7.68 -10.65
CA VAL A 92 -1.54 -7.24 -10.17
C VAL A 92 -1.06 -6.12 -11.07
N LEU A 93 -0.77 -4.97 -10.47
CA LEU A 93 -0.26 -3.77 -11.13
C LEU A 93 1.19 -3.55 -10.68
N ALA A 94 2.14 -3.91 -11.54
CA ALA A 94 3.57 -3.69 -11.32
C ALA A 94 3.99 -2.37 -11.96
N ILE A 95 4.49 -1.43 -11.16
CA ILE A 95 4.83 -0.07 -11.59
C ILE A 95 6.28 0.25 -11.22
N TYR A 96 7.03 0.69 -12.21
CA TYR A 96 8.27 1.41 -12.00
C TYR A 96 7.93 2.89 -11.71
N PRO A 97 8.13 3.38 -10.48
CA PRO A 97 7.67 4.71 -10.07
C PRO A 97 8.63 5.83 -10.49
N ASP A 98 9.13 5.76 -11.72
CA ASP A 98 10.05 6.70 -12.34
C ASP A 98 9.70 6.86 -13.83
N ASN A 99 10.24 7.89 -14.47
CA ASN A 99 9.95 8.21 -15.87
C ASN A 99 11.04 7.71 -16.85
N ASP A 100 12.05 6.97 -16.39
CA ASP A 100 13.04 6.35 -17.27
C ASP A 100 12.46 5.17 -18.04
N SER A 101 11.84 5.48 -19.18
CA SER A 101 11.22 4.48 -20.05
C SER A 101 12.21 3.48 -20.64
N ALA A 102 13.48 3.86 -20.81
CA ALA A 102 14.51 2.99 -21.38
C ALA A 102 14.91 1.91 -20.36
N GLN A 103 15.15 2.31 -19.11
CA GLN A 103 15.43 1.39 -18.01
C GLN A 103 14.26 0.44 -17.79
N TRP A 104 13.03 0.97 -17.74
CA TRP A 104 11.84 0.15 -17.60
C TRP A 104 11.69 -0.86 -18.75
N ALA A 105 11.82 -0.42 -20.01
CA ALA A 105 11.62 -1.28 -21.18
C ALA A 105 12.65 -2.43 -21.26
N ALA A 106 13.89 -2.20 -20.82
CA ALA A 106 14.91 -3.23 -20.80
C ALA A 106 14.56 -4.40 -19.86
N HIS A 107 13.78 -4.16 -18.81
CA HIS A 107 13.41 -5.14 -17.79
C HIS A 107 11.94 -5.57 -17.83
N ALA A 108 11.10 -4.90 -18.62
CA ALA A 108 9.68 -5.23 -18.76
C ALA A 108 9.40 -6.71 -19.06
N PRO A 109 10.24 -7.45 -19.86
CA PRO A 109 10.03 -8.86 -20.13
C PRO A 109 10.15 -9.77 -18.90
N TYR A 110 10.76 -9.34 -17.81
CA TYR A 110 10.90 -10.13 -16.59
C TYR A 110 9.66 -10.06 -15.67
N VAL A 111 8.76 -9.11 -15.92
CA VAL A 111 7.46 -9.05 -15.23
C VAL A 111 6.52 -10.08 -15.83
N PRO A 112 5.81 -10.90 -15.01
CA PRO A 112 4.89 -11.91 -15.51
C PRO A 112 3.86 -11.34 -16.49
N PRO A 113 3.62 -11.96 -17.65
CA PRO A 113 2.74 -11.40 -18.70
C PRO A 113 1.26 -11.32 -18.28
N ARG A 114 0.88 -11.96 -17.17
CA ARG A 114 -0.46 -11.89 -16.59
C ARG A 114 -0.66 -10.68 -15.70
N TRP A 115 0.43 -9.96 -15.37
CA TRP A 115 0.39 -8.73 -14.61
C TRP A 115 0.30 -7.54 -15.54
N ILE A 116 -0.32 -6.48 -15.06
CA ILE A 116 -0.27 -5.18 -15.71
C ILE A 116 1.09 -4.58 -15.35
N ASN A 117 1.90 -4.28 -16.35
CA ASN A 117 3.21 -3.66 -16.15
C ASN A 117 3.26 -2.28 -16.79
N GLY A 118 3.78 -1.31 -16.04
CA GLY A 118 3.89 0.07 -16.50
C GLY A 118 4.96 0.84 -15.76
N TYR A 119 5.11 2.11 -16.15
CA TYR A 119 6.00 3.06 -15.49
C TYR A 119 5.32 4.42 -15.32
N ASP A 120 5.77 5.18 -14.34
CA ASP A 120 5.19 6.48 -13.96
C ASP A 120 5.78 7.60 -14.82
N ARG A 121 5.40 7.63 -16.12
CA ARG A 121 5.90 8.62 -17.07
C ARG A 121 5.73 10.07 -16.60
N ASP A 122 4.63 10.35 -15.93
CA ASP A 122 4.21 11.71 -15.58
C ASP A 122 4.49 12.05 -14.10
N LEU A 123 5.19 11.16 -13.36
CA LEU A 123 5.56 11.27 -11.94
C LEU A 123 4.34 11.57 -11.04
N THR A 124 3.27 10.82 -11.23
CA THR A 124 1.99 10.98 -10.53
C THR A 124 1.81 10.05 -9.32
N VAL A 125 2.68 9.04 -9.17
CA VAL A 125 2.62 8.08 -8.05
C VAL A 125 2.93 8.74 -6.71
N MET A 126 4.06 9.45 -6.63
CA MET A 126 4.48 10.05 -5.35
C MET A 126 3.55 11.15 -4.83
N PRO A 127 2.88 11.96 -5.67
CA PRO A 127 1.85 12.89 -5.22
C PRO A 127 0.51 12.23 -4.88
N ALA A 128 0.28 10.97 -5.29
CA ALA A 128 -0.98 10.27 -5.03
C ALA A 128 -1.09 9.85 -3.56
N ASP A 129 -2.20 10.17 -2.91
CA ASP A 129 -2.43 9.84 -1.51
C ASP A 129 -2.37 8.33 -1.26
N GLY A 130 -1.75 7.94 -0.15
CA GLY A 130 -1.68 6.55 0.30
C GLY A 130 -0.47 5.75 -0.19
N PHE A 131 0.35 6.29 -1.11
CA PHE A 131 1.55 5.61 -1.62
C PHE A 131 2.83 6.29 -1.13
N LEU A 132 3.07 6.22 0.17
CA LEU A 132 4.26 6.77 0.82
C LEU A 132 5.25 5.66 1.13
N PHE A 133 6.04 5.22 0.15
CA PHE A 133 7.10 4.23 0.38
C PHE A 133 8.48 4.90 0.44
N ARG A 134 9.35 4.35 1.29
CA ARG A 134 10.72 4.87 1.51
C ARG A 134 11.76 4.10 0.72
N SER A 135 11.42 2.90 0.31
CA SER A 135 12.31 2.00 -0.44
C SER A 135 11.50 1.10 -1.36
N LEU A 136 12.16 0.54 -2.37
CA LEU A 136 11.61 -0.50 -3.23
C LEU A 136 12.27 -1.83 -2.87
N PRO A 137 11.55 -2.95 -3.00
CA PRO A 137 10.16 -3.05 -3.44
C PRO A 137 9.13 -2.61 -2.40
N ALA A 138 7.95 -2.14 -2.84
CA ALA A 138 6.83 -1.80 -1.97
C ALA A 138 5.52 -2.43 -2.45
N LEU A 139 4.75 -3.00 -1.52
CA LEU A 139 3.51 -3.73 -1.80
C LEU A 139 2.32 -3.07 -1.11
N TYR A 140 1.22 -2.93 -1.85
CA TYR A 140 -0.06 -2.43 -1.37
C TYR A 140 -1.18 -3.35 -1.86
N VAL A 141 -2.17 -3.62 -1.01
CA VAL A 141 -3.37 -4.36 -1.40
C VAL A 141 -4.58 -3.44 -1.24
N LEU A 142 -5.39 -3.35 -2.29
CA LEU A 142 -6.58 -2.52 -2.32
C LEU A 142 -7.83 -3.37 -2.58
N ASP A 143 -8.97 -2.88 -2.10
CA ASP A 143 -10.28 -3.43 -2.48
C ASP A 143 -10.82 -2.82 -3.79
N GLU A 144 -12.03 -3.20 -4.18
CA GLU A 144 -12.71 -2.71 -5.39
C GLU A 144 -12.94 -1.20 -5.38
N SER A 145 -13.12 -0.60 -4.18
CA SER A 145 -13.29 0.83 -3.98
C SER A 145 -11.96 1.58 -3.85
N LYS A 146 -10.84 0.90 -4.08
CA LYS A 146 -9.47 1.40 -3.89
C LYS A 146 -9.13 1.78 -2.44
N ARG A 147 -9.82 1.19 -1.46
CA ARG A 147 -9.40 1.30 -0.05
C ARG A 147 -8.15 0.48 0.18
N LEU A 148 -7.22 1.05 0.91
CA LEU A 148 -5.98 0.40 1.30
C LEU A 148 -6.28 -0.68 2.35
N LEU A 149 -6.13 -1.95 1.99
CA LEU A 149 -6.21 -3.09 2.90
C LEU A 149 -4.84 -3.40 3.53
N LEU A 150 -3.76 -3.21 2.77
CA LEU A 150 -2.38 -3.29 3.23
C LEU A 150 -1.54 -2.17 2.62
N THR A 151 -0.61 -1.64 3.41
CA THR A 151 0.34 -0.59 3.01
C THR A 151 1.76 -1.01 3.36
N GLU A 152 2.72 -0.82 2.44
CA GLU A 152 4.13 -1.19 2.61
C GLU A 152 4.28 -2.63 3.19
N ALA A 153 3.44 -3.54 2.70
CA ALA A 153 3.33 -4.88 3.26
C ALA A 153 4.49 -5.79 2.84
N THR A 154 4.78 -6.77 3.67
CA THR A 154 5.64 -7.89 3.31
C THR A 154 4.92 -8.88 2.40
N ALA A 155 5.67 -9.69 1.65
CA ALA A 155 5.09 -10.75 0.83
C ALA A 155 4.24 -11.74 1.67
N ASP A 156 4.68 -12.06 2.90
CA ASP A 156 3.94 -12.96 3.79
C ASP A 156 2.57 -12.39 4.19
N GLU A 157 2.50 -11.08 4.43
CA GLU A 157 1.24 -10.40 4.75
C GLU A 157 0.30 -10.37 3.55
N VAL A 158 0.82 -10.07 2.37
CA VAL A 158 0.07 -10.09 1.11
C VAL A 158 -0.50 -11.49 0.85
N GLU A 159 0.33 -12.53 0.89
CA GLU A 159 -0.09 -13.92 0.66
C GLU A 159 -1.13 -14.38 1.68
N ARG A 160 -0.95 -14.03 2.96
CA ARG A 160 -1.91 -14.35 4.03
C ARG A 160 -3.28 -13.70 3.78
N VAL A 161 -3.28 -12.40 3.47
CA VAL A 161 -4.54 -11.66 3.22
C VAL A 161 -5.22 -12.19 1.96
N LEU A 162 -4.48 -12.41 0.87
CA LEU A 162 -5.06 -12.91 -0.37
C LEU A 162 -5.56 -14.36 -0.25
N THR A 163 -4.94 -15.20 0.60
CA THR A 163 -5.46 -16.54 0.91
C THR A 163 -6.85 -16.49 1.53
N LEU A 164 -7.16 -15.50 2.37
CA LEU A 164 -8.52 -15.34 2.94
C LEU A 164 -9.56 -15.06 1.87
N PHE A 165 -9.18 -14.42 0.77
CA PHE A 165 -10.07 -14.15 -0.35
C PHE A 165 -10.12 -15.28 -1.38
N ALA A 166 -9.14 -16.19 -1.39
CA ALA A 166 -9.09 -17.33 -2.30
C ALA A 166 -9.97 -18.52 -1.85
N ASN A 167 -10.48 -18.49 -0.64
CA ASN A 167 -11.42 -19.46 -0.07
C ASN A 167 -12.83 -18.89 -0.15
#